data_214f1e98fd988b2109486c6bb246d3e6
#
_entry.id   214f1e98fd988b2109486c6bb246d3e6
#
_cell.length_a   1.000
_cell.length_b   1.000
_cell.length_c   1.000
_cell.angle_alpha   90.00
_cell.angle_beta   90.00
_cell.angle_gamma   90.00
#
_symmetry.space_group_name_H-M   'P 1'
#
loop_
_entity.id
_entity.type
_entity.pdbx_description
1 polymer ?
#
loop_
_entity_poly.entity_id
_entity_poly.type
_entity_poly.pdbx_seq_one_letter_code
_entity_poly.pdbx_strand_id
1 'polypeptide(L)'
;MDLTRRGFLKLTAGTAVGAGALGFDTRPAEAAVPALKVSAARVSKNVCVYCSVSCGVLVYSQTDGSMNAKARAIHVEGNPDDPVNRGTLCPKGASIIDQINNPMRVTKPMHRKAGSSEYEETTWDFALDRIAKLIKETRDRGFQATDDKGQTVNRV
;
A
#
# COMPACT_ATOMS: atom_id res chain seq x y z
N MET A 1 1.51 -51.40 -6.84
CA MET A 1 0.17 -50.95 -7.26
C MET A 1 0.34 -49.58 -7.90
N ASP A 2 0.32 -49.51 -9.24
CA ASP A 2 0.43 -48.22 -9.94
C ASP A 2 -0.93 -47.55 -9.93
N LEU A 3 -1.04 -46.49 -9.12
CA LEU A 3 -2.24 -45.68 -9.05
C LEU A 3 -2.27 -44.72 -10.27
N THR A 4 -3.05 -45.07 -11.28
CA THR A 4 -3.28 -44.17 -12.40
C THR A 4 -4.15 -43.00 -11.96
N ARG A 5 -4.02 -41.79 -12.63
CA ARG A 5 -4.85 -40.60 -12.34
C ARG A 5 -6.36 -40.94 -12.37
N ARG A 6 -6.77 -41.79 -13.27
CA ARG A 6 -8.16 -42.23 -13.41
C ARG A 6 -8.56 -43.18 -12.25
N GLY A 7 -7.66 -44.00 -11.74
CA GLY A 7 -7.86 -44.86 -10.57
C GLY A 7 -8.01 -44.03 -9.29
N PHE A 8 -7.19 -42.97 -9.14
CA PHE A 8 -7.27 -42.06 -8.02
C PHE A 8 -8.61 -41.29 -8.00
N LEU A 9 -9.06 -40.76 -9.15
CA LEU A 9 -10.36 -40.05 -9.24
C LEU A 9 -11.55 -40.98 -8.96
N LYS A 10 -11.49 -42.27 -9.38
CA LYS A 10 -12.55 -43.23 -9.06
C LYS A 10 -12.56 -43.61 -7.57
N LEU A 11 -11.39 -43.68 -6.94
CA LEU A 11 -11.27 -43.97 -5.51
C LEU A 11 -11.82 -42.78 -4.67
N THR A 12 -11.45 -41.58 -5.01
CA THR A 12 -11.95 -40.37 -4.32
C THR A 12 -13.45 -40.13 -4.52
N ALA A 13 -13.99 -40.36 -5.71
CA ALA A 13 -15.44 -40.32 -5.95
C ALA A 13 -16.19 -41.39 -5.16
N GLY A 14 -15.63 -42.61 -5.10
CA GLY A 14 -16.20 -43.71 -4.33
C GLY A 14 -16.21 -43.47 -2.81
N THR A 15 -15.16 -42.83 -2.28
CA THR A 15 -15.10 -42.47 -0.85
C THR A 15 -16.07 -41.35 -0.50
N ALA A 16 -16.30 -40.35 -1.39
CA ALA A 16 -17.28 -39.29 -1.17
C ALA A 16 -18.73 -39.83 -1.13
N VAL A 17 -19.08 -40.74 -2.03
CA VAL A 17 -20.38 -41.43 -2.03
C VAL A 17 -20.53 -42.34 -0.82
N GLY A 18 -19.44 -43.09 -0.44
CA GLY A 18 -19.43 -43.92 0.73
C GLY A 18 -19.58 -43.14 2.05
N ALA A 19 -18.97 -41.96 2.16
CA ALA A 19 -19.11 -41.12 3.34
C ALA A 19 -20.57 -40.64 3.50
N GLY A 20 -21.23 -40.24 2.40
CA GLY A 20 -22.66 -39.90 2.43
C GLY A 20 -23.57 -41.05 2.82
N ALA A 21 -23.25 -42.31 2.37
CA ALA A 21 -23.98 -43.51 2.73
C ALA A 21 -23.78 -43.92 4.21
N LEU A 22 -22.65 -43.51 4.83
CA LEU A 22 -22.33 -43.72 6.25
C LEU A 22 -22.87 -42.59 7.16
N GLY A 23 -23.66 -41.67 6.62
CA GLY A 23 -24.29 -40.59 7.40
C GLY A 23 -23.36 -39.45 7.80
N PHE A 24 -22.19 -39.31 7.17
CA PHE A 24 -21.36 -38.11 7.36
C PHE A 24 -21.99 -36.93 6.66
N ASP A 25 -22.47 -35.97 7.43
CA ASP A 25 -23.01 -34.72 6.91
C ASP A 25 -21.87 -33.76 6.58
N THR A 26 -21.66 -33.45 5.29
CA THR A 26 -20.66 -32.53 4.80
C THR A 26 -21.14 -31.06 4.80
N ARG A 27 -22.44 -30.81 5.10
CA ARG A 27 -23.02 -29.45 5.10
C ARG A 27 -22.46 -28.52 6.17
N PRO A 28 -22.00 -28.99 7.37
CA PRO A 28 -21.40 -28.08 8.36
C PRO A 28 -20.09 -27.44 7.94
N ALA A 29 -19.37 -28.03 6.97
CA ALA A 29 -18.08 -27.48 6.53
C ALA A 29 -18.20 -26.16 5.77
N GLU A 30 -19.29 -25.93 5.05
CA GLU A 30 -19.55 -24.66 4.34
C GLU A 30 -19.96 -23.52 5.29
N ALA A 31 -20.64 -23.85 6.39
CA ALA A 31 -21.13 -22.87 7.37
C ALA A 31 -20.03 -22.29 8.28
N ALA A 32 -18.85 -22.88 8.31
CA ALA A 32 -17.77 -22.54 9.23
C ALA A 32 -16.64 -21.70 8.59
N VAL A 33 -16.75 -21.31 7.31
CA VAL A 33 -15.75 -20.45 6.69
C VAL A 33 -15.91 -19.02 7.23
N PRO A 34 -14.98 -18.52 8.06
CA PRO A 34 -15.09 -17.17 8.58
C PRO A 34 -15.04 -16.17 7.42
N ALA A 35 -15.87 -15.13 7.49
CA ALA A 35 -15.82 -14.05 6.51
C ALA A 35 -14.40 -13.49 6.40
N LEU A 36 -13.93 -13.26 5.18
CA LEU A 36 -12.60 -12.67 4.96
C LEU A 36 -12.52 -11.33 5.68
N LYS A 37 -11.40 -11.07 6.36
CA LYS A 37 -11.16 -9.79 7.07
C LYS A 37 -11.36 -8.57 6.18
N VAL A 38 -11.15 -8.71 4.87
CA VAL A 38 -11.29 -7.63 3.89
C VAL A 38 -12.73 -7.41 3.42
N SER A 39 -13.68 -8.31 3.71
CA SER A 39 -15.06 -8.20 3.21
C SER A 39 -15.82 -6.97 3.71
N ALA A 40 -15.47 -6.46 4.90
CA ALA A 40 -16.02 -5.24 5.50
C ALA A 40 -15.07 -4.04 5.43
N ALA A 41 -13.96 -4.15 4.70
CA ALA A 41 -12.98 -3.09 4.61
C ALA A 41 -13.37 -2.06 3.55
N ARG A 42 -13.02 -0.79 3.81
CA ARG A 42 -13.07 0.25 2.79
C ARG A 42 -11.86 0.13 1.88
N VAL A 43 -12.10 0.10 0.57
CA VAL A 43 -11.03 0.04 -0.44
C VAL A 43 -10.73 1.42 -0.96
N SER A 44 -9.45 1.77 -1.04
CA SER A 44 -8.96 3.02 -1.63
C SER A 44 -7.89 2.71 -2.68
N LYS A 45 -8.05 3.26 -3.89
CA LYS A 45 -7.05 3.18 -4.96
C LYS A 45 -5.91 4.14 -4.66
N ASN A 46 -4.67 3.68 -4.82
CA ASN A 46 -3.47 4.48 -4.61
C ASN A 46 -2.35 4.01 -5.54
N VAL A 47 -1.20 4.64 -5.44
CA VAL A 47 0.00 4.36 -6.23
C VAL A 47 1.14 3.96 -5.30
N CYS A 48 1.92 2.97 -5.69
CA CYS A 48 3.09 2.51 -4.95
C CYS A 48 4.16 3.61 -4.89
N VAL A 49 4.74 3.82 -3.70
CA VAL A 49 5.68 4.92 -3.42
C VAL A 49 7.15 4.58 -3.69
N TYR A 50 7.48 3.33 -4.04
CA TYR A 50 8.88 2.89 -4.04
C TYR A 50 9.68 3.23 -5.29
N CYS A 51 9.08 3.22 -6.46
CA CYS A 51 9.83 3.47 -7.70
C CYS A 51 8.97 4.13 -8.78
N SER A 52 9.62 4.56 -9.86
CA SER A 52 8.99 5.27 -10.98
C SER A 52 8.02 4.42 -11.81
N VAL A 53 7.95 3.10 -11.59
CA VAL A 53 6.94 2.24 -12.23
C VAL A 53 5.54 2.64 -11.80
N SER A 54 5.38 3.18 -10.59
CA SER A 54 4.10 3.73 -10.11
C SER A 54 2.94 2.73 -10.13
N CYS A 55 3.20 1.47 -9.74
CA CYS A 55 2.19 0.42 -9.72
C CYS A 55 0.94 0.85 -8.96
N GLY A 56 -0.25 0.63 -9.55
CA GLY A 56 -1.51 0.84 -8.87
C GLY A 56 -1.73 -0.17 -7.76
N VAL A 57 -2.14 0.31 -6.59
CA VAL A 57 -2.42 -0.52 -5.42
C VAL A 57 -3.83 -0.26 -4.88
N LEU A 58 -4.44 -1.31 -4.33
CA LEU A 58 -5.66 -1.26 -3.56
C LEU A 58 -5.30 -1.37 -2.08
N VAL A 59 -5.66 -0.36 -1.31
CA VAL A 59 -5.45 -0.33 0.14
C VAL A 59 -6.77 -0.59 0.84
N TYR A 60 -6.85 -1.66 1.59
CA TYR A 60 -8.00 -2.04 2.40
C TYR A 60 -7.82 -1.48 3.80
N SER A 61 -8.75 -0.67 4.25
CA SER A 61 -8.72 -0.05 5.57
C SER A 61 -9.98 -0.35 6.36
N GLN A 62 -9.81 -0.47 7.67
CA GLN A 62 -10.90 -0.71 8.60
C GLN A 62 -10.76 0.21 9.82
N THR A 63 -11.89 0.62 10.36
CA THR A 63 -11.99 1.34 11.62
C THR A 63 -12.61 0.41 12.67
N ASP A 64 -12.44 0.73 13.94
CA ASP A 64 -13.10 0.02 15.05
C ASP A 64 -14.57 0.43 15.23
N GLY A 65 -15.09 1.32 14.36
CA GLY A 65 -16.47 1.81 14.41
C GLY A 65 -16.69 2.98 15.39
N SER A 66 -15.71 3.39 16.15
CA SER A 66 -15.85 4.56 17.04
C SER A 66 -15.80 5.88 16.23
N MET A 67 -16.47 6.94 16.75
CA MET A 67 -16.59 8.23 16.06
C MET A 67 -15.23 8.90 15.77
N ASN A 68 -14.20 8.60 16.56
CA ASN A 68 -12.84 9.14 16.42
C ASN A 68 -11.82 8.08 15.97
N ALA A 69 -12.29 6.95 15.45
CA ALA A 69 -11.44 5.86 15.02
C ALA A 69 -10.53 6.27 13.86
N LYS A 70 -9.24 6.06 14.03
CA LYS A 70 -8.30 6.15 12.92
C LYS A 70 -8.41 4.89 12.07
N ALA A 71 -8.62 5.06 10.77
CA ALA A 71 -8.56 3.94 9.83
C ALA A 71 -7.16 3.32 9.84
N ARG A 72 -7.11 1.99 9.96
CA ARG A 72 -5.88 1.21 9.86
C ARG A 72 -5.89 0.42 8.57
N ALA A 73 -4.80 0.44 7.82
CA ALA A 73 -4.63 -0.45 6.69
C ALA A 73 -4.50 -1.90 7.18
N ILE A 74 -5.31 -2.81 6.64
CA ILE A 74 -5.34 -4.22 7.03
C ILE A 74 -4.85 -5.14 5.92
N HIS A 75 -4.88 -4.67 4.67
CA HIS A 75 -4.39 -5.41 3.50
C HIS A 75 -4.04 -4.47 2.36
N VAL A 76 -3.08 -4.88 1.52
CA VAL A 76 -2.70 -4.18 0.29
C VAL A 76 -2.49 -5.21 -0.81
N GLU A 77 -3.02 -4.93 -1.99
CA GLU A 77 -2.81 -5.74 -3.20
C GLU A 77 -2.67 -4.85 -4.43
N GLY A 78 -2.21 -5.43 -5.54
CA GLY A 78 -2.13 -4.72 -6.82
C GLY A 78 -3.51 -4.46 -7.40
N ASN A 79 -3.69 -3.28 -8.01
CA ASN A 79 -4.93 -2.95 -8.68
C ASN A 79 -5.01 -3.65 -10.05
N PRO A 80 -5.97 -4.57 -10.27
CA PRO A 80 -6.11 -5.28 -11.55
C PRO A 80 -6.52 -4.35 -12.71
N ASP A 81 -7.17 -3.22 -12.40
CA ASP A 81 -7.58 -2.23 -13.41
C ASP A 81 -6.44 -1.30 -13.83
N ASP A 82 -5.30 -1.35 -13.15
CA ASP A 82 -4.16 -0.50 -13.48
C ASP A 82 -3.43 -1.03 -14.73
N PRO A 83 -3.24 -0.20 -15.78
CA PRO A 83 -2.64 -0.64 -17.03
C PRO A 83 -1.14 -0.99 -16.89
N VAL A 84 -0.47 -0.48 -15.85
CA VAL A 84 0.97 -0.68 -15.63
C VAL A 84 1.25 -2.04 -15.04
N ASN A 85 0.67 -2.35 -13.88
CA ASN A 85 0.98 -3.57 -13.13
C ASN A 85 -0.11 -4.65 -13.21
N ARG A 86 -1.31 -4.35 -13.67
CA ARG A 86 -2.42 -5.31 -13.89
C ARG A 86 -2.64 -6.24 -12.71
N GLY A 87 -2.59 -5.70 -11.50
CA GLY A 87 -2.77 -6.47 -10.26
C GLY A 87 -1.51 -7.13 -9.71
N THR A 88 -0.36 -7.10 -10.40
CA THR A 88 0.89 -7.67 -9.90
C THR A 88 1.65 -6.66 -9.02
N LEU A 89 2.33 -7.15 -7.98
CA LEU A 89 3.23 -6.36 -7.13
C LEU A 89 4.55 -7.08 -6.94
N CYS A 90 5.63 -6.33 -6.91
CA CYS A 90 6.91 -6.84 -6.42
C CYS A 90 6.90 -6.95 -4.88
N PRO A 91 7.86 -7.65 -4.26
CA PRO A 91 7.90 -7.79 -2.79
C PRO A 91 7.85 -6.47 -2.02
N LYS A 92 8.43 -5.38 -2.54
CA LYS A 92 8.35 -4.05 -1.92
C LYS A 92 6.92 -3.51 -1.92
N GLY A 93 6.21 -3.60 -3.06
CA GLY A 93 4.82 -3.18 -3.16
C GLY A 93 3.90 -4.01 -2.27
N ALA A 94 4.13 -5.32 -2.16
CA ALA A 94 3.37 -6.20 -1.29
C ALA A 94 3.57 -5.87 0.21
N SER A 95 4.77 -5.39 0.61
CA SER A 95 5.07 -5.01 2.00
C SER A 95 4.73 -3.55 2.36
N ILE A 96 4.09 -2.80 1.48
CA ILE A 96 3.77 -1.37 1.73
C ILE A 96 2.87 -1.16 2.97
N ILE A 97 2.11 -2.18 3.34
CA ILE A 97 1.27 -2.16 4.54
C ILE A 97 2.09 -1.94 5.82
N ASP A 98 3.29 -2.53 5.89
CA ASP A 98 4.18 -2.38 7.04
C ASP A 98 4.70 -0.95 7.15
N GLN A 99 4.96 -0.30 6.00
CA GLN A 99 5.32 1.11 5.96
C GLN A 99 4.16 2.02 6.39
N ILE A 100 2.94 1.73 5.93
CA ILE A 100 1.75 2.53 6.28
C ILE A 100 1.49 2.50 7.78
N ASN A 101 1.59 1.32 8.40
CA ASN A 101 1.29 1.09 9.82
C ASN A 101 2.51 1.25 10.74
N ASN A 102 3.68 1.60 10.22
CA ASN A 102 4.90 1.69 11.00
C ASN A 102 4.79 2.78 12.10
N PRO A 103 4.97 2.43 13.38
CA PRO A 103 4.94 3.41 14.46
C PRO A 103 6.10 4.43 14.42
N MET A 104 7.20 4.08 13.73
CA MET A 104 8.35 4.98 13.54
C MET A 104 8.17 5.95 12.38
N ARG A 105 7.02 5.93 11.70
CA ARG A 105 6.75 6.83 10.59
C ARG A 105 6.75 8.29 11.07
N VAL A 106 7.55 9.13 10.41
CA VAL A 106 7.56 10.58 10.64
C VAL A 106 6.22 11.17 10.19
N THR A 107 5.44 11.69 11.13
CA THR A 107 4.10 12.25 10.90
C THR A 107 4.04 13.77 11.04
N LYS A 108 5.13 14.38 11.53
CA LYS A 108 5.27 15.83 11.70
C LYS A 108 6.52 16.31 10.96
N PRO A 109 6.57 17.57 10.53
CA PRO A 109 7.79 18.14 9.98
C PRO A 109 8.93 18.09 10.99
N MET A 110 10.12 17.77 10.50
CA MET A 110 11.33 17.75 11.30
C MET A 110 12.29 18.82 10.78
N HIS A 111 12.84 19.62 11.67
CA HIS A 111 13.81 20.66 11.35
C HIS A 111 15.15 20.36 12.03
N ARG A 112 16.22 20.48 11.27
CA ARG A 112 17.60 20.42 11.80
C ARG A 112 18.26 21.77 11.64
N LYS A 113 18.64 22.37 12.75
CA LYS A 113 19.38 23.66 12.75
C LYS A 113 20.76 23.48 12.07
N ALA A 114 21.22 24.55 11.44
CA ALA A 114 22.57 24.53 10.86
C ALA A 114 23.63 24.21 11.95
N GLY A 115 24.52 23.24 11.65
CA GLY A 115 25.53 22.77 12.58
C GLY A 115 25.07 21.75 13.64
N SER A 116 23.74 21.46 13.72
CA SER A 116 23.22 20.42 14.61
C SER A 116 23.25 19.05 13.95
N SER A 117 23.44 17.99 14.72
CA SER A 117 23.26 16.59 14.31
C SER A 117 21.84 16.08 14.54
N GLU A 118 21.02 16.80 15.31
CA GLU A 118 19.72 16.35 15.77
C GLU A 118 18.58 17.03 15.01
N TYR A 119 17.48 16.27 14.83
CA TYR A 119 16.24 16.76 14.28
C TYR A 119 15.23 17.05 15.39
N GLU A 120 14.58 18.19 15.33
CA GLU A 120 13.53 18.63 16.25
C GLU A 120 12.18 18.64 15.53
N GLU A 121 11.11 18.16 16.17
CA GLU A 121 9.75 18.31 15.63
C GLU A 121 9.38 19.81 15.56
N THR A 122 8.69 20.18 14.48
CA THR A 122 8.20 21.55 14.29
C THR A 122 6.77 21.57 13.75
N THR A 123 6.18 22.75 13.62
CA THR A 123 4.84 22.91 13.05
C THR A 123 4.89 22.99 11.52
N TRP A 124 3.77 22.66 10.88
CA TRP A 124 3.62 22.83 9.43
C TRP A 124 3.76 24.28 9.00
N ASP A 125 3.20 25.21 9.78
CA ASP A 125 3.30 26.65 9.46
C ASP A 125 4.76 27.10 9.40
N PHE A 126 5.54 26.78 10.44
CA PHE A 126 6.98 27.08 10.45
C PHE A 126 7.71 26.44 9.26
N ALA A 127 7.43 25.15 8.97
CA ALA A 127 8.11 24.44 7.91
C ALA A 127 7.80 25.05 6.52
N LEU A 128 6.53 25.35 6.26
CA LEU A 128 6.08 25.92 4.99
C LEU A 128 6.60 27.34 4.80
N ASP A 129 6.52 28.19 5.83
CA ASP A 129 7.05 29.55 5.78
C ASP A 129 8.57 29.56 5.51
N ARG A 130 9.29 28.68 6.21
CA ARG A 130 10.74 28.57 6.03
C ARG A 130 11.12 28.09 4.63
N ILE A 131 10.43 27.08 4.11
CA ILE A 131 10.66 26.54 2.76
C ILE A 131 10.33 27.61 1.71
N ALA A 132 9.16 28.26 1.82
CA ALA A 132 8.72 29.31 0.88
C ALA A 132 9.72 30.48 0.85
N LYS A 133 10.18 30.92 2.03
CA LYS A 133 11.18 31.98 2.16
C LYS A 133 12.51 31.61 1.49
N LEU A 134 13.02 30.40 1.73
CA LEU A 134 14.27 29.93 1.12
C LEU A 134 14.15 29.82 -0.40
N ILE A 135 13.03 29.28 -0.90
CA ILE A 135 12.78 29.19 -2.35
C ILE A 135 12.75 30.60 -2.97
N LYS A 136 11.99 31.52 -2.34
CA LYS A 136 11.89 32.90 -2.82
C LYS A 136 13.25 33.63 -2.82
N GLU A 137 13.99 33.58 -1.72
CA GLU A 137 15.30 34.18 -1.60
C GLU A 137 16.30 33.64 -2.62
N THR A 138 16.28 32.33 -2.85
CA THR A 138 17.16 31.67 -3.83
C THR A 138 16.82 32.10 -5.24
N ARG A 139 15.52 32.10 -5.58
CA ARG A 139 15.03 32.54 -6.87
C ARG A 139 15.36 34.00 -7.13
N ASP A 140 15.02 34.92 -6.18
CA ASP A 140 15.21 36.37 -6.37
C ASP A 140 16.70 36.72 -6.53
N ARG A 141 17.61 35.91 -5.94
CA ARG A 141 19.05 36.13 -6.04
C ARG A 141 19.67 35.54 -7.30
N GLY A 142 19.19 34.36 -7.75
CA GLY A 142 19.89 33.53 -8.73
C GLY A 142 19.12 33.24 -10.02
N PHE A 143 17.88 33.71 -10.17
CA PHE A 143 17.08 33.38 -11.34
C PHE A 143 17.64 33.98 -12.63
N GLN A 144 17.89 33.12 -13.61
CA GLN A 144 18.29 33.47 -14.95
C GLN A 144 17.27 32.96 -15.96
N ALA A 145 16.61 33.85 -16.69
CA ALA A 145 15.66 33.49 -17.73
C ALA A 145 16.36 32.96 -18.99
N THR A 146 17.51 33.55 -19.34
CA THR A 146 18.31 33.22 -20.53
C THR A 146 19.78 33.00 -20.17
N ASP A 147 20.46 32.22 -20.94
CA ASP A 147 21.92 32.06 -20.87
C ASP A 147 22.66 33.16 -21.67
N ASP A 148 23.99 33.09 -21.71
CA ASP A 148 24.87 34.03 -22.42
C ASP A 148 24.67 33.99 -23.94
N LYS A 149 23.98 32.97 -24.47
CA LYS A 149 23.64 32.79 -25.89
C LYS A 149 22.22 33.21 -26.20
N GLY A 150 21.47 33.75 -25.24
CA GLY A 150 20.08 34.17 -25.38
C GLY A 150 19.07 33.00 -25.41
N GLN A 151 19.48 31.78 -25.04
CA GLN A 151 18.57 30.64 -24.96
C GLN A 151 17.85 30.63 -23.62
N THR A 152 16.55 30.31 -23.63
CA THR A 152 15.75 30.18 -22.40
C THR A 152 16.24 29.02 -21.55
N VAL A 153 16.68 29.28 -20.33
CA VAL A 153 17.21 28.24 -19.40
C VAL A 153 16.40 28.13 -18.11
N ASN A 154 15.68 29.17 -17.68
CA ASN A 154 14.87 29.20 -16.45
C ASN A 154 15.62 28.56 -15.25
N ARG A 155 16.86 28.98 -15.04
CA ARG A 155 17.75 28.44 -13.99
C ARG A 155 17.56 29.23 -12.70
N VAL A 156 17.55 28.53 -11.56
CA VAL A 156 17.59 29.12 -10.21
C VAL A 156 18.93 28.82 -9.57
#